data_713605fde5c9f6b30c80765795876d1f
#
_entry.id   713605fde5c9f6b30c80765795876d1f
#
_cell.length_a   1.000
_cell.length_b   1.000
_cell.length_c   1.000
_cell.angle_alpha   90.00
_cell.angle_beta   90.00
_cell.angle_gamma   90.00
#
_symmetry.space_group_name_H-M   'P 1'
#
loop_
_entity.id
_entity.type
_entity.pdbx_description
1 polymer ?
#
loop_
_entity_poly.entity_id
_entity_poly.type
_entity_poly.pdbx_seq_one_letter_code
_entity_poly.pdbx_strand_id
1 'polypeptide(L)'
;MPTYAWLARFRADFERLTPAQQAAFLLAVAQFVEDLRSGRSFRKGLRVKGIKGASGIFEMTWADDGRATFEYGAEVAKGEAHVIWRRIGTHSVFRQP
;
A
#
# COMPACT_ATOMS: atom_id res chain seq x y z
N MET A 1 -7.43 3.51 14.86
CA MET A 1 -6.62 2.57 14.07
C MET A 1 -7.13 2.54 12.65
N PRO A 2 -6.30 2.83 11.64
CA PRO A 2 -6.75 2.75 10.26
C PRO A 2 -7.30 1.37 9.92
N THR A 3 -8.27 1.34 9.03
CA THR A 3 -8.86 0.09 8.54
C THR A 3 -8.36 -0.18 7.13
N TYR A 4 -8.51 -1.41 6.67
CA TYR A 4 -8.06 -1.75 5.33
C TYR A 4 -8.96 -2.80 4.68
N ALA A 5 -8.86 -2.84 3.35
CA ALA A 5 -9.39 -3.91 2.52
C ALA A 5 -8.38 -4.15 1.40
N TRP A 6 -8.56 -5.20 0.64
CA TRP A 6 -7.76 -5.45 -0.53
C TRP A 6 -8.64 -5.92 -1.68
N LEU A 7 -8.22 -5.60 -2.89
CA LEU A 7 -8.87 -6.12 -4.08
C LEU A 7 -8.43 -7.57 -4.32
N ALA A 8 -9.25 -8.34 -5.01
CA ALA A 8 -8.90 -9.72 -5.35
C ALA A 8 -7.56 -9.81 -6.10
N ARG A 9 -7.26 -8.83 -6.94
CA ARG A 9 -5.98 -8.77 -7.66
C ARG A 9 -4.80 -8.62 -6.72
N PHE A 10 -4.93 -7.82 -5.67
CA PHE A 10 -3.87 -7.66 -4.67
C PHE A 10 -3.59 -8.99 -3.98
N ARG A 11 -4.63 -9.67 -3.56
CA ARG A 11 -4.49 -10.97 -2.90
C ARG A 11 -3.77 -11.97 -3.79
N ALA A 12 -4.16 -12.05 -5.06
CA ALA A 12 -3.50 -12.95 -6.00
C ALA A 12 -2.03 -12.59 -6.19
N ASP A 13 -1.71 -11.30 -6.30
CA ASP A 13 -0.33 -10.83 -6.38
C ASP A 13 0.46 -11.23 -5.13
N PHE A 14 -0.13 -11.01 -3.95
CA PHE A 14 0.53 -11.27 -2.67
C PHE A 14 0.88 -12.77 -2.51
N GLU A 15 -0.03 -13.63 -2.94
CA GLU A 15 0.18 -15.07 -2.86
C GLU A 15 1.34 -15.54 -3.75
N ARG A 16 1.71 -14.78 -4.77
CA ARG A 16 2.84 -15.08 -5.64
C ARG A 16 4.18 -14.64 -5.07
N LEU A 17 4.17 -13.80 -4.05
CA LEU A 17 5.41 -13.36 -3.41
C LEU A 17 6.03 -14.51 -2.61
N THR A 18 7.36 -14.49 -2.51
CA THR A 18 8.05 -15.42 -1.60
C THR A 18 7.71 -15.08 -0.15
N PRO A 19 7.88 -16.01 0.80
CA PRO A 19 7.69 -15.68 2.22
C PRO A 19 8.53 -14.49 2.68
N ALA A 20 9.76 -14.37 2.20
CA ALA A 20 10.63 -13.24 2.55
C ALA A 20 10.06 -11.91 2.03
N GLN A 21 9.52 -11.90 0.80
CA GLN A 21 8.89 -10.71 0.23
C GLN A 21 7.61 -10.35 0.99
N GLN A 22 6.80 -11.34 1.35
CA GLN A 22 5.59 -11.11 2.13
C GLN A 22 5.95 -10.47 3.48
N ALA A 23 6.98 -10.98 4.15
CA ALA A 23 7.43 -10.43 5.43
C ALA A 23 7.93 -8.99 5.28
N ALA A 24 8.67 -8.70 4.21
CA ALA A 24 9.15 -7.34 3.93
C ALA A 24 7.99 -6.37 3.72
N PHE A 25 6.96 -6.79 3.00
CA PHE A 25 5.77 -5.96 2.80
C PHE A 25 5.06 -5.70 4.13
N LEU A 26 4.85 -6.73 4.95
CA LEU A 26 4.17 -6.59 6.23
C LEU A 26 4.92 -5.63 7.16
N LEU A 27 6.26 -5.65 7.14
CA LEU A 27 7.05 -4.70 7.91
C LEU A 27 6.82 -3.27 7.42
N ALA A 28 6.81 -3.08 6.09
CA ALA A 28 6.54 -1.76 5.50
C ALA A 28 5.14 -1.28 5.84
N VAL A 29 4.15 -2.17 5.83
CA VAL A 29 2.78 -1.83 6.21
C VAL A 29 2.68 -1.38 7.66
N ALA A 30 3.40 -2.04 8.57
CA ALA A 30 3.40 -1.63 9.97
C ALA A 30 3.90 -0.19 10.14
N GLN A 31 4.95 0.18 9.39
CA GLN A 31 5.47 1.55 9.39
C GLN A 31 4.48 2.53 8.76
N PHE A 32 3.87 2.13 7.65
CA PHE A 32 2.86 2.92 6.95
C PHE A 32 1.66 3.23 7.86
N VAL A 33 1.14 2.23 8.55
CA VAL A 33 0.00 2.37 9.45
C VAL A 33 0.35 3.28 10.62
N GLU A 34 1.55 3.14 11.19
CA GLU A 34 2.01 4.01 12.25
C GLU A 34 2.04 5.48 11.82
N ASP A 35 2.60 5.76 10.65
CA ASP A 35 2.66 7.12 10.13
C ASP A 35 1.27 7.66 9.82
N LEU A 36 0.42 6.85 9.22
CA LEU A 36 -0.95 7.23 8.88
C LEU A 36 -1.76 7.54 10.15
N ARG A 37 -1.65 6.70 11.16
CA ARG A 37 -2.35 6.86 12.42
C ARG A 37 -1.91 8.13 13.17
N SER A 38 -0.62 8.44 13.12
CA SER A 38 -0.08 9.60 13.82
C SER A 38 -0.42 10.93 13.16
N GLY A 39 -0.94 10.91 11.92
CA GLY A 39 -1.21 12.12 11.16
C GLY A 39 0.03 12.83 10.63
N ARG A 40 1.19 12.20 10.76
CA ARG A 40 2.45 12.74 10.24
C ARG A 40 2.58 12.45 8.75
N SER A 41 3.53 13.11 8.09
CA SER A 41 3.95 12.73 6.75
C SER A 41 4.54 11.32 6.81
N PHE A 42 4.33 10.54 5.76
CA PHE A 42 4.93 9.22 5.68
C PHE A 42 6.44 9.33 5.70
N ARG A 43 7.09 8.40 6.42
CA ARG A 43 8.54 8.38 6.47
C ARG A 43 9.13 8.19 5.08
N LYS A 44 10.28 8.83 4.86
CA LYS A 44 10.89 8.96 3.54
C LYS A 44 11.15 7.60 2.87
N GLY A 45 11.54 6.60 3.65
CA GLY A 45 11.87 5.28 3.10
C GLY A 45 10.71 4.56 2.44
N LEU A 46 9.46 4.88 2.82
CA LEU A 46 8.28 4.27 2.21
C LEU A 46 7.97 4.87 0.83
N ARG A 47 8.46 6.07 0.54
CA ARG A 47 8.29 6.76 -0.74
C ARG A 47 6.84 6.78 -1.21
N VAL A 48 5.93 7.07 -0.29
CA VAL A 48 4.50 7.17 -0.61
C VAL A 48 4.24 8.40 -1.46
N LYS A 49 3.61 8.20 -2.62
CA LYS A 49 3.24 9.31 -3.51
C LYS A 49 2.13 8.88 -4.46
N GLY A 50 1.44 9.86 -5.04
CA GLY A 50 0.43 9.60 -6.06
C GLY A 50 1.08 9.07 -7.34
N ILE A 51 0.36 8.21 -8.04
CA ILE A 51 0.81 7.67 -9.32
C ILE A 51 0.42 8.62 -10.42
N LYS A 52 1.41 9.06 -11.20
CA LYS A 52 1.17 9.94 -12.34
C LYS A 52 0.26 9.24 -13.36
N GLY A 53 -0.81 9.91 -13.76
CA GLY A 53 -1.78 9.37 -14.72
C GLY A 53 -2.84 8.46 -14.11
N ALA A 54 -2.84 8.26 -12.79
CA ALA A 54 -3.83 7.46 -12.09
C ALA A 54 -4.35 8.23 -10.87
N SER A 55 -5.27 9.15 -11.11
CA SER A 55 -5.82 10.00 -10.06
C SER A 55 -6.39 9.20 -8.90
N GLY A 56 -6.05 9.59 -7.68
CA GLY A 56 -6.55 8.94 -6.47
C GLY A 56 -5.85 7.63 -6.11
N ILE A 57 -4.88 7.19 -6.91
CA ILE A 57 -4.12 5.98 -6.64
C ILE A 57 -2.70 6.35 -6.25
N PHE A 58 -2.21 5.71 -5.19
CA PHE A 58 -0.91 5.99 -4.60
C PHE A 58 -0.01 4.77 -4.66
N GLU A 59 1.29 4.99 -4.54
CA GLU A 59 2.27 3.91 -4.46
C GLU A 59 3.03 3.96 -3.14
N MET A 60 3.50 2.80 -2.72
CA MET A 60 4.39 2.64 -1.58
C MET A 60 5.51 1.70 -1.98
N THR A 61 6.74 2.03 -1.58
CA THR A 61 7.90 1.16 -1.77
C THR A 61 8.06 0.28 -0.55
N TRP A 62 8.19 -1.04 -0.75
CA TRP A 62 8.41 -1.98 0.35
C TRP A 62 9.71 -2.78 0.21
N ALA A 63 10.38 -2.66 -0.92
CA ALA A 63 11.70 -3.25 -1.18
C ALA A 63 12.31 -2.51 -2.37
N ASP A 64 13.56 -2.80 -2.72
CA ASP A 64 14.26 -2.08 -3.79
C ASP A 64 13.45 -1.97 -5.08
N ASP A 65 12.88 -3.09 -5.54
CA ASP A 65 11.98 -3.11 -6.69
C ASP A 65 10.54 -3.44 -6.28
N GLY A 66 10.28 -3.47 -4.98
CA GLY A 66 8.95 -3.81 -4.46
C GLY A 66 8.05 -2.58 -4.40
N ARG A 67 6.88 -2.69 -5.02
CA ARG A 67 5.88 -1.61 -5.04
C ARG A 67 4.51 -2.18 -4.70
N ALA A 68 3.73 -1.36 -4.01
CA ALA A 68 2.33 -1.66 -3.75
C ALA A 68 1.52 -0.43 -4.10
N THR A 69 0.31 -0.62 -4.59
CA THR A 69 -0.59 0.48 -4.92
C THR A 69 -1.82 0.42 -4.02
N PHE A 70 -2.34 1.59 -3.69
CA PHE A 70 -3.53 1.69 -2.84
C PHE A 70 -4.33 2.95 -3.15
N GLU A 71 -5.55 2.97 -2.68
CA GLU A 71 -6.41 4.14 -2.70
C GLU A 71 -7.07 4.28 -1.34
N TYR A 72 -7.57 5.47 -1.03
CA TYR A 72 -8.37 5.67 0.17
C TYR A 72 -9.83 5.41 -0.17
N GLY A 73 -10.51 4.67 0.69
CA GLY A 73 -11.93 4.40 0.58
C GLY A 73 -12.74 5.20 1.58
N ALA A 74 -14.06 5.00 1.54
CA ALA A 74 -14.97 5.61 2.50
C ALA A 74 -14.67 5.08 3.90
N GLU A 75 -14.85 5.91 4.92
CA GLU A 75 -14.64 5.51 6.30
C GLU A 75 -15.48 4.29 6.66
N VAL A 76 -14.84 3.29 7.25
CA VAL A 76 -15.50 2.11 7.82
C VAL A 76 -15.67 2.33 9.32
N ALA A 77 -14.64 2.86 9.96
CA ALA A 77 -14.68 3.27 11.36
C ALA A 77 -14.57 4.79 11.40
N LYS A 78 -15.48 5.44 12.13
CA LYS A 78 -15.58 6.90 12.15
C LYS A 78 -14.24 7.53 12.56
N GLY A 79 -13.80 8.49 11.75
CA GLY A 79 -12.56 9.23 12.01
C GLY A 79 -11.30 8.48 11.65
N GLU A 80 -11.40 7.26 11.13
CA GLU A 80 -10.26 6.46 10.76
C GLU A 80 -10.11 6.35 9.25
N ALA A 81 -8.89 6.50 8.75
CA ALA A 81 -8.61 6.31 7.33
C ALA A 81 -8.88 4.86 6.95
N HIS A 82 -9.41 4.66 5.74
CA HIS A 82 -9.63 3.34 5.17
C HIS A 82 -8.78 3.20 3.91
N VAL A 83 -7.90 2.19 3.89
CA VAL A 83 -6.95 1.97 2.81
C VAL A 83 -7.37 0.74 2.03
N ILE A 84 -7.46 0.87 0.72
CA ILE A 84 -7.80 -0.25 -0.17
C ILE A 84 -6.54 -0.58 -0.98
N TRP A 85 -5.92 -1.73 -0.68
CA TRP A 85 -4.75 -2.20 -1.41
C TRP A 85 -5.17 -2.77 -2.75
N ARG A 86 -4.51 -2.32 -3.84
CA ARG A 86 -4.90 -2.63 -5.20
C ARG A 86 -4.00 -3.64 -5.89
N ARG A 87 -2.70 -3.42 -5.87
CA ARG A 87 -1.69 -4.29 -6.50
C ARG A 87 -0.44 -4.36 -5.64
N ILE A 88 0.30 -5.45 -5.75
CA ILE A 88 1.63 -5.57 -5.14
C ILE A 88 2.53 -6.39 -6.05
N GLY A 89 3.80 -5.99 -6.14
CA GLY A 89 4.79 -6.68 -6.96
C GLY A 89 5.98 -5.77 -7.23
N THR A 90 6.50 -5.84 -8.45
CA THR A 90 7.59 -5.00 -8.91
C THR A 90 7.02 -3.74 -9.58
N HIS A 91 7.90 -2.93 -10.17
CA HIS A 91 7.48 -1.76 -10.96
C HIS A 91 6.43 -2.10 -12.02
N SER A 92 6.35 -3.36 -12.47
CA SER A 92 5.38 -3.76 -13.48
C SER A 92 3.93 -3.52 -13.07
N VAL A 93 3.64 -3.40 -11.75
CA VAL A 93 2.28 -3.11 -11.27
C VAL A 93 1.78 -1.75 -11.74
N PHE A 94 2.67 -0.84 -12.12
CA PHE A 94 2.29 0.49 -12.59
C PHE A 94 1.61 0.48 -13.96
N ARG A 95 1.68 -0.61 -14.69
CA ARG A 95 0.95 -0.76 -15.96
C ARG A 95 -0.56 -0.81 -15.74
N GLN A 96 -0.97 -1.40 -14.62
CA GLN A 96 -2.37 -1.49 -14.22
C GLN A 96 -2.46 -1.35 -12.69
N PRO A 97 -2.19 -0.15 -12.20
CA PRO A 97 -2.19 0.04 -10.75
C PRO A 97 -3.58 -0.10 -10.14
#